data_0e572917d0390599ec979433794d423b
#
_entry.id   0e572917d0390599ec979433794d423b
#
_cell.length_a   1.000
_cell.length_b   1.000
_cell.length_c   1.000
_cell.angle_alpha   90.00
_cell.angle_beta   90.00
_cell.angle_gamma   90.00
#
_symmetry.space_group_name_H-M   'P 1'
#
loop_
_entity.id
_entity.type
_entity.pdbx_description
1 polymer ?
#
loop_
_entity_poly.entity_id
_entity_poly.type
_entity_poly.pdbx_seq_one_letter_code
_entity_poly.pdbx_strand_id
1 'polypeptide(L)'
;MIADFIPALFGLFAATFIAMMLKNKGDKVLDADIIDDSETDTSHLPSLKSSLVTPILAVVLLLINPIGQILHIKLLANIQLDAMFVLPIAAAVGAIAMGKAKELKHFAQAGMSRMTDVVLILIGAGFISGLITASNLPAVMVDLIKTSGVSGTFLAPIAGIAMGAASASTSTGVILATGSFSKAILSMGVNPLTAAVLVHIGAMLIDHLPHGNYFHVTANAMHMTIGQRMKSVGYETLVVTVMMVVAYVMCVVF
;
A
#
# COMPACT_ATOMS: atom_id res chain seq x y z
N MET A 1 -1.24 1.68 11.10
CA MET A 1 -0.81 0.25 10.95
C MET A 1 -1.78 -0.73 11.61
N ILE A 2 -2.06 -0.65 12.93
CA ILE A 2 -2.95 -1.61 13.61
C ILE A 2 -4.39 -1.51 13.07
N ALA A 3 -4.86 -0.29 12.80
CA ALA A 3 -6.21 -0.07 12.31
C ALA A 3 -6.46 -0.62 10.89
N ASP A 4 -5.42 -0.73 10.05
CA ASP A 4 -5.51 -1.35 8.72
C ASP A 4 -5.36 -2.87 8.77
N PHE A 5 -4.85 -3.43 9.87
CA PHE A 5 -4.54 -4.86 9.98
C PHE A 5 -5.80 -5.73 9.95
N ILE A 6 -6.86 -5.32 10.65
CA ILE A 6 -8.12 -6.09 10.67
C ILE A 6 -8.79 -6.05 9.30
N PRO A 7 -9.00 -4.90 8.64
CA PRO A 7 -9.46 -4.87 7.26
C PRO A 7 -8.63 -5.75 6.31
N ALA A 8 -7.29 -5.73 6.45
CA ALA A 8 -6.41 -6.57 5.64
C ALA A 8 -6.61 -8.06 5.87
N LEU A 9 -6.86 -8.51 7.12
CA LEU A 9 -7.20 -9.90 7.42
C LEU A 9 -8.51 -10.32 6.74
N PHE A 10 -9.54 -9.49 6.81
CA PHE A 10 -10.79 -9.77 6.10
C PHE A 10 -10.60 -9.80 4.58
N GLY A 11 -9.75 -8.92 4.04
CA GLY A 11 -9.33 -8.97 2.64
C GLY A 11 -8.64 -10.28 2.28
N LEU A 12 -7.73 -10.76 3.14
CA LEU A 12 -7.06 -12.05 2.97
C LEU A 12 -8.05 -13.22 2.98
N PHE A 13 -9.01 -13.22 3.89
CA PHE A 13 -10.08 -14.24 3.91
C PHE A 13 -10.93 -14.20 2.63
N ALA A 14 -11.34 -13.01 2.20
CA ALA A 14 -12.10 -12.84 0.96
C ALA A 14 -11.28 -13.32 -0.25
N ALA A 15 -10.02 -12.94 -0.36
CA ALA A 15 -9.12 -13.37 -1.44
C ALA A 15 -8.94 -14.89 -1.44
N THR A 16 -8.72 -15.50 -0.26
CA THR A 16 -8.57 -16.95 -0.11
C THR A 16 -9.86 -17.67 -0.52
N PHE A 17 -11.01 -17.18 -0.11
CA PHE A 17 -12.31 -17.74 -0.48
C PHE A 17 -12.53 -17.68 -1.99
N ILE A 18 -12.25 -16.53 -2.61
CA ILE A 18 -12.33 -16.35 -4.07
C ILE A 18 -11.35 -17.31 -4.78
N ALA A 19 -10.11 -17.41 -4.30
CA ALA A 19 -9.12 -18.33 -4.86
C ALA A 19 -9.59 -19.79 -4.80
N MET A 20 -10.20 -20.21 -3.69
CA MET A 20 -10.80 -21.55 -3.56
C MET A 20 -11.95 -21.78 -4.55
N MET A 21 -12.82 -20.78 -4.75
CA MET A 21 -13.90 -20.85 -5.74
C MET A 21 -13.39 -20.97 -7.17
N LEU A 22 -12.25 -20.35 -7.45
CA LEU A 22 -11.66 -20.30 -8.80
C LEU A 22 -10.63 -21.40 -9.05
N LYS A 23 -10.30 -22.21 -8.07
CA LYS A 23 -9.20 -23.21 -8.10
C LYS A 23 -9.15 -24.08 -9.37
N ASN A 24 -10.30 -24.34 -9.98
CA ASN A 24 -10.38 -25.21 -11.19
C ASN A 24 -10.95 -24.47 -12.42
N LYS A 25 -11.07 -23.14 -12.34
CA LYS A 25 -11.71 -22.32 -13.39
C LYS A 25 -10.73 -21.48 -14.19
N GLY A 26 -9.44 -21.48 -13.84
CA GLY A 26 -8.40 -20.75 -14.55
C GLY A 26 -7.99 -21.47 -15.84
N ASP A 27 -7.53 -20.69 -16.81
CA ASP A 27 -6.80 -21.25 -17.95
C ASP A 27 -5.51 -21.88 -17.41
N LYS A 28 -5.17 -23.07 -17.87
CA LYS A 28 -3.88 -23.71 -17.55
C LYS A 28 -2.77 -23.02 -18.33
N VAL A 29 -2.36 -21.85 -17.86
CA VAL A 29 -1.29 -21.05 -18.46
C VAL A 29 0.06 -21.33 -17.79
N LEU A 30 0.20 -22.46 -17.15
CA LEU A 30 1.47 -22.90 -16.60
C LEU A 30 2.09 -23.89 -17.58
N ASP A 31 2.46 -23.42 -18.75
CA ASP A 31 3.44 -24.11 -19.57
C ASP A 31 4.84 -23.67 -19.15
N ALA A 32 5.82 -24.50 -19.50
CA ALA A 32 7.23 -24.38 -19.13
C ALA A 32 7.90 -23.02 -19.37
N ASP A 33 7.24 -22.11 -20.08
CA ASP A 33 7.70 -20.74 -20.34
C ASP A 33 7.65 -19.79 -19.12
N ILE A 34 6.96 -20.16 -18.02
CA ILE A 34 6.92 -19.36 -16.79
C ILE A 34 8.08 -19.73 -15.86
N ILE A 35 8.50 -20.99 -15.92
CA ILE A 35 9.69 -21.46 -15.23
C ILE A 35 10.75 -21.57 -16.32
N ASP A 36 11.38 -20.45 -16.63
CA ASP A 36 12.66 -20.50 -17.31
C ASP A 36 13.65 -21.12 -16.32
N ASP A 37 13.68 -22.47 -16.30
CA ASP A 37 14.66 -23.27 -15.61
C ASP A 37 16.05 -23.13 -16.26
N SER A 38 16.22 -22.15 -17.20
CA SER A 38 17.52 -21.79 -17.69
C SER A 38 18.36 -21.27 -16.52
N GLU A 39 19.01 -22.23 -15.85
CA GLU A 39 20.21 -22.07 -15.06
C GLU A 39 20.32 -20.73 -14.29
N THR A 40 19.36 -20.48 -13.41
CA THR A 40 19.66 -19.53 -12.33
C THR A 40 20.71 -20.23 -11.48
N ASP A 41 21.98 -19.92 -11.75
CA ASP A 41 23.11 -20.42 -10.95
C ASP A 41 22.87 -20.05 -9.48
N THR A 42 22.28 -20.98 -8.76
CA THR A 42 21.96 -20.83 -7.33
C THR A 42 23.20 -21.00 -6.46
N SER A 43 24.34 -21.39 -7.02
CA SER A 43 25.59 -21.65 -6.28
C SER A 43 26.15 -20.41 -5.58
N HIS A 44 25.82 -19.22 -6.08
CA HIS A 44 26.26 -17.93 -5.54
C HIS A 44 25.20 -17.21 -4.70
N LEU A 45 24.02 -17.80 -4.48
CA LEU A 45 22.98 -17.20 -3.66
C LEU A 45 23.33 -17.29 -2.17
N PRO A 46 23.07 -16.22 -1.39
CA PRO A 46 23.19 -16.26 0.06
C PRO A 46 22.26 -17.32 0.67
N SER A 47 22.64 -17.86 1.83
CA SER A 47 21.79 -18.82 2.53
C SER A 47 20.43 -18.21 2.89
N LEU A 48 19.37 -19.01 2.91
CA LEU A 48 18.04 -18.54 3.30
C LEU A 48 18.05 -17.83 4.67
N LYS A 49 18.83 -18.35 5.64
CA LYS A 49 18.95 -17.75 6.98
C LYS A 49 19.54 -16.34 6.93
N SER A 50 20.58 -16.12 6.13
CA SER A 50 21.20 -14.79 5.99
C SER A 50 20.30 -13.81 5.21
N SER A 51 19.55 -14.30 4.23
CA SER A 51 18.63 -13.48 3.44
C SER A 51 17.42 -13.00 4.28
N LEU A 52 16.96 -13.81 5.23
CA LEU A 52 15.84 -13.46 6.12
C LEU A 52 16.20 -12.42 7.18
N VAL A 53 17.48 -12.14 7.43
CA VAL A 53 17.91 -11.15 8.44
C VAL A 53 17.31 -9.78 8.17
N THR A 54 17.36 -9.29 6.92
CA THR A 54 16.84 -7.97 6.55
C THR A 54 15.34 -7.83 6.85
N PRO A 55 14.46 -8.67 6.29
CA PRO A 55 13.02 -8.50 6.50
C PRO A 55 12.62 -8.74 7.96
N ILE A 56 13.21 -9.73 8.64
CA ILE A 56 12.89 -10.00 10.05
C ILE A 56 13.31 -8.82 10.93
N LEU A 57 14.53 -8.31 10.74
CA LEU A 57 15.03 -7.18 11.53
C LEU A 57 14.18 -5.92 11.30
N ALA A 58 13.83 -5.62 10.04
CA ALA A 58 12.97 -4.48 9.72
C ALA A 58 11.60 -4.60 10.41
N VAL A 59 10.94 -5.76 10.30
CA VAL A 59 9.63 -6.00 10.92
C VAL A 59 9.72 -5.91 12.44
N VAL A 60 10.71 -6.55 13.07
CA VAL A 60 10.88 -6.52 14.52
C VAL A 60 11.08 -5.08 15.02
N LEU A 61 11.98 -4.31 14.39
CA LEU A 61 12.24 -2.93 14.80
C LEU A 61 11.03 -2.02 14.63
N LEU A 62 10.27 -2.16 13.52
CA LEU A 62 9.07 -1.36 13.28
C LEU A 62 7.91 -1.73 14.20
N LEU A 63 7.87 -2.96 14.71
CA LEU A 63 6.82 -3.42 15.63
C LEU A 63 7.08 -3.09 17.09
N ILE A 64 8.29 -2.64 17.47
CA ILE A 64 8.64 -2.34 18.87
C ILE A 64 7.65 -1.34 19.48
N ASN A 65 7.44 -0.21 18.84
CA ASN A 65 6.54 0.82 19.35
C ASN A 65 5.07 0.37 19.39
N PRO A 66 4.47 -0.17 18.31
CA PRO A 66 3.11 -0.70 18.35
C PRO A 66 2.88 -1.76 19.41
N ILE A 67 3.82 -2.71 19.57
CA ILE A 67 3.73 -3.75 20.59
C ILE A 67 3.83 -3.14 22.00
N GLY A 68 4.74 -2.19 22.19
CA GLY A 68 4.88 -1.48 23.46
C GLY A 68 3.60 -0.75 23.88
N GLN A 69 2.91 -0.15 22.92
CA GLN A 69 1.62 0.52 23.15
C GLN A 69 0.52 -0.50 23.53
N ILE A 70 0.41 -1.61 22.82
CA ILE A 70 -0.60 -2.66 23.09
C ILE A 70 -0.39 -3.30 24.46
N LEU A 71 0.86 -3.63 24.78
CA LEU A 71 1.22 -4.29 26.05
C LEU A 71 1.37 -3.31 27.22
N HIS A 72 1.13 -2.01 26.99
CA HIS A 72 1.30 -0.93 27.98
C HIS A 72 2.70 -0.88 28.60
N ILE A 73 3.73 -1.32 27.87
CA ILE A 73 5.13 -1.27 28.31
C ILE A 73 5.72 0.08 27.96
N LYS A 74 5.76 0.99 28.92
CA LYS A 74 6.21 2.39 28.73
C LYS A 74 7.58 2.51 28.07
N LEU A 75 8.51 1.60 28.37
CA LEU A 75 9.85 1.59 27.79
C LEU A 75 9.81 1.40 26.27
N LEU A 76 9.03 0.43 25.78
CA LEU A 76 8.91 0.12 24.35
C LEU A 76 8.02 1.14 23.63
N ALA A 77 6.96 1.60 24.28
CA ALA A 77 6.04 2.61 23.74
C ALA A 77 6.70 3.97 23.46
N ASN A 78 7.76 4.30 24.20
CA ASN A 78 8.52 5.54 24.00
C ASN A 78 9.59 5.45 22.93
N ILE A 79 9.90 4.25 22.41
CA ILE A 79 10.86 4.05 21.34
C ILE A 79 10.15 4.36 20.01
N GLN A 80 10.42 5.52 19.45
CA GLN A 80 9.92 5.90 18.12
C GLN A 80 10.99 5.61 17.07
N LEU A 81 10.90 4.46 16.44
CA LEU A 81 11.78 4.08 15.32
C LEU A 81 11.06 4.41 14.02
N ASP A 82 11.53 5.44 13.34
CA ASP A 82 11.03 5.81 12.01
C ASP A 82 11.55 4.84 10.95
N ALA A 83 10.68 4.44 10.02
CA ALA A 83 11.03 3.59 8.89
C ALA A 83 12.18 4.16 8.06
N MET A 84 12.33 5.48 8.01
CA MET A 84 13.42 6.18 7.33
C MET A 84 14.80 5.73 7.82
N PHE A 85 14.94 5.41 9.11
CA PHE A 85 16.20 4.92 9.68
C PHE A 85 16.24 3.40 9.78
N VAL A 86 15.11 2.78 10.14
CA VAL A 86 15.03 1.33 10.33
C VAL A 86 15.34 0.57 9.06
N LEU A 87 14.76 0.97 7.91
CA LEU A 87 14.93 0.23 6.67
C LEU A 87 16.37 0.25 6.14
N PRO A 88 17.09 1.40 6.09
CA PRO A 88 18.50 1.41 5.70
C PRO A 88 19.39 0.62 6.67
N ILE A 89 19.14 0.69 7.98
CA ILE A 89 19.91 -0.06 8.97
C ILE A 89 19.68 -1.58 8.77
N ALA A 90 18.42 -2.01 8.63
CA ALA A 90 18.11 -3.41 8.38
C ALA A 90 18.72 -3.92 7.08
N ALA A 91 18.71 -3.11 6.02
CA ALA A 91 19.35 -3.44 4.75
C ALA A 91 20.88 -3.58 4.89
N ALA A 92 21.52 -2.67 5.62
CA ALA A 92 22.97 -2.73 5.88
C ALA A 92 23.35 -3.98 6.69
N VAL A 93 22.61 -4.26 7.76
CA VAL A 93 22.83 -5.47 8.59
C VAL A 93 22.61 -6.74 7.77
N GLY A 94 21.58 -6.76 6.92
CA GLY A 94 21.32 -7.89 6.05
C GLY A 94 22.42 -8.12 5.01
N ALA A 95 22.93 -7.05 4.41
CA ALA A 95 24.05 -7.15 3.47
C ALA A 95 25.32 -7.68 4.15
N ILE A 96 25.58 -7.28 5.39
CA ILE A 96 26.67 -7.84 6.20
C ILE A 96 26.44 -9.32 6.48
N ALA A 97 25.24 -9.70 6.90
CA ALA A 97 24.87 -11.09 7.18
C ALA A 97 24.99 -12.01 5.95
N MET A 98 24.76 -11.46 4.76
CA MET A 98 24.93 -12.15 3.48
C MET A 98 26.38 -12.15 2.98
N GLY A 99 27.34 -11.58 3.71
CA GLY A 99 28.73 -11.48 3.30
C GLY A 99 29.00 -10.41 2.22
N LYS A 100 28.02 -9.53 1.95
CA LYS A 100 28.02 -8.52 0.91
C LYS A 100 28.36 -7.10 1.43
N ALA A 101 29.01 -7.00 2.56
CA ALA A 101 29.35 -5.70 3.18
C ALA A 101 30.13 -4.75 2.26
N LYS A 102 31.01 -5.29 1.43
CA LYS A 102 31.81 -4.49 0.45
C LYS A 102 30.95 -3.89 -0.66
N GLU A 103 29.80 -4.46 -0.93
CA GLU A 103 28.88 -4.03 -1.98
C GLU A 103 27.84 -3.02 -1.48
N LEU A 104 27.82 -2.68 -0.20
CA LEU A 104 26.85 -1.76 0.42
C LEU A 104 26.73 -0.42 -0.33
N LYS A 105 27.87 0.15 -0.75
CA LYS A 105 27.88 1.39 -1.53
C LYS A 105 27.18 1.21 -2.88
N HIS A 106 27.43 0.10 -3.56
CA HIS A 106 26.79 -0.22 -4.83
C HIS A 106 25.28 -0.42 -4.67
N PHE A 107 24.85 -1.16 -3.64
CA PHE A 107 23.43 -1.34 -3.35
C PHE A 107 22.74 -0.03 -3.01
N ALA A 108 23.37 0.84 -2.21
CA ALA A 108 22.83 2.15 -1.89
C ALA A 108 22.70 3.03 -3.16
N GLN A 109 23.72 3.06 -4.02
CA GLN A 109 23.65 3.81 -5.28
C GLN A 109 22.57 3.28 -6.21
N ALA A 110 22.45 1.97 -6.36
CA ALA A 110 21.39 1.35 -7.18
C ALA A 110 19.99 1.64 -6.62
N GLY A 111 19.84 1.60 -5.29
CA GLY A 111 18.58 1.96 -4.63
C GLY A 111 18.22 3.44 -4.84
N MET A 112 19.17 4.34 -4.65
CA MET A 112 18.96 5.78 -4.87
C MET A 112 18.61 6.10 -6.33
N SER A 113 19.29 5.46 -7.29
CA SER A 113 18.97 5.64 -8.71
C SER A 113 17.53 5.25 -9.04
N ARG A 114 17.04 4.14 -8.47
CA ARG A 114 15.64 3.70 -8.64
C ARG A 114 14.64 4.62 -7.93
N MET A 115 15.05 5.34 -6.90
CA MET A 115 14.19 6.28 -6.17
C MET A 115 14.02 7.62 -6.88
N THR A 116 14.84 7.96 -7.87
CA THR A 116 14.76 9.24 -8.58
C THR A 116 13.37 9.48 -9.17
N ASP A 117 12.80 8.48 -9.85
CA ASP A 117 11.47 8.60 -10.45
C ASP A 117 10.39 8.78 -9.38
N VAL A 118 10.52 8.05 -8.26
CA VAL A 118 9.58 8.18 -7.12
C VAL A 118 9.63 9.58 -6.53
N VAL A 119 10.82 10.16 -6.36
CA VAL A 119 10.99 11.54 -5.84
C VAL A 119 10.36 12.55 -6.79
N LEU A 120 10.57 12.41 -8.11
CA LEU A 120 9.95 13.30 -9.10
C LEU A 120 8.43 13.20 -9.09
N ILE A 121 7.88 11.98 -8.97
CA ILE A 121 6.43 11.76 -8.83
C ILE A 121 5.90 12.43 -7.56
N LEU A 122 6.59 12.32 -6.42
CA LEU A 122 6.18 12.93 -5.16
C LEU A 122 6.19 14.46 -5.23
N ILE A 123 7.20 15.05 -5.88
CA ILE A 123 7.26 16.50 -6.10
C ILE A 123 6.09 16.94 -6.99
N GLY A 124 5.84 16.24 -8.09
CA GLY A 124 4.71 16.51 -8.99
C GLY A 124 3.36 16.37 -8.28
N ALA A 125 3.18 15.32 -7.49
CA ALA A 125 1.99 15.09 -6.68
C ALA A 125 1.78 16.21 -5.65
N GLY A 126 2.86 16.67 -5.00
CA GLY A 126 2.80 17.81 -4.06
C GLY A 126 2.35 19.10 -4.75
N PHE A 127 2.80 19.34 -5.97
CA PHE A 127 2.39 20.49 -6.77
C PHE A 127 0.90 20.45 -7.11
N ILE A 128 0.41 19.31 -7.61
CA ILE A 128 -1.01 19.08 -7.92
C ILE A 128 -1.87 19.22 -6.65
N SER A 129 -1.42 18.61 -5.54
CA SER A 129 -2.12 18.72 -4.25
C SER A 129 -2.23 20.17 -3.78
N GLY A 130 -1.16 20.97 -3.95
CA GLY A 130 -1.17 22.40 -3.65
C GLY A 130 -2.20 23.17 -4.48
N LEU A 131 -2.27 22.91 -5.78
CA LEU A 131 -3.25 23.53 -6.69
C LEU A 131 -4.69 23.13 -6.31
N ILE A 132 -4.95 21.86 -6.00
CA ILE A 132 -6.27 21.38 -5.57
C ILE A 132 -6.65 22.06 -4.26
N THR A 133 -5.74 22.14 -3.28
CA THR A 133 -5.98 22.76 -1.97
C THR A 133 -6.28 24.25 -2.09
N ALA A 134 -5.62 24.93 -3.02
CA ALA A 134 -5.85 26.35 -3.30
C ALA A 134 -7.11 26.62 -4.13
N SER A 135 -7.66 25.58 -4.75
CA SER A 135 -8.90 25.67 -5.53
C SER A 135 -10.15 25.60 -4.63
N ASN A 136 -11.32 25.79 -5.23
CA ASN A 136 -12.60 25.64 -4.55
C ASN A 136 -13.08 24.17 -4.45
N LEU A 137 -12.32 23.20 -5.00
CA LEU A 137 -12.74 21.81 -5.07
C LEU A 137 -13.01 21.15 -3.70
N PRO A 138 -12.15 21.32 -2.67
CA PRO A 138 -12.43 20.78 -1.34
C PRO A 138 -13.74 21.33 -0.74
N ALA A 139 -14.00 22.61 -0.90
CA ALA A 139 -15.22 23.25 -0.39
C ALA A 139 -16.47 22.71 -1.12
N VAL A 140 -16.42 22.58 -2.44
CA VAL A 140 -17.50 22.00 -3.25
C VAL A 140 -17.79 20.57 -2.82
N MET A 141 -16.77 19.74 -2.59
CA MET A 141 -16.96 18.37 -2.14
C MET A 141 -17.60 18.29 -0.75
N VAL A 142 -17.19 19.17 0.18
CA VAL A 142 -17.80 19.28 1.52
C VAL A 142 -19.28 19.66 1.40
N ASP A 143 -19.59 20.65 0.58
CA ASP A 143 -20.97 21.11 0.37
C ASP A 143 -21.84 20.00 -0.25
N LEU A 144 -21.31 19.29 -1.21
CA LEU A 144 -22.00 18.18 -1.88
C LEU A 144 -22.31 17.03 -0.89
N ILE A 145 -21.39 16.70 0.00
CA ILE A 145 -21.61 15.72 1.07
C ILE A 145 -22.67 16.22 2.07
N LYS A 146 -22.56 17.46 2.50
CA LYS A 146 -23.54 18.06 3.44
C LYS A 146 -24.96 18.10 2.85
N THR A 147 -25.08 18.48 1.60
CA THR A 147 -26.40 18.58 0.92
C THR A 147 -26.99 17.22 0.57
N SER A 148 -26.16 16.20 0.39
CA SER A 148 -26.63 14.81 0.13
C SER A 148 -27.21 14.13 1.35
N GLY A 149 -27.03 14.68 2.56
CA GLY A 149 -27.43 14.05 3.82
C GLY A 149 -26.58 12.84 4.24
N VAL A 150 -25.49 12.57 3.50
CA VAL A 150 -24.55 11.48 3.80
C VAL A 150 -23.59 11.94 4.89
N SER A 151 -23.15 10.99 5.74
CA SER A 151 -22.16 11.28 6.80
C SER A 151 -20.86 11.88 6.21
N GLY A 152 -20.32 12.90 6.86
CA GLY A 152 -19.03 13.52 6.50
C GLY A 152 -17.87 12.53 6.43
N THR A 153 -17.98 11.41 7.11
CA THR A 153 -16.98 10.33 7.09
C THR A 153 -16.77 9.76 5.69
N PHE A 154 -17.79 9.81 4.81
CA PHE A 154 -17.65 9.36 3.42
C PHE A 154 -16.74 10.24 2.56
N LEU A 155 -16.45 11.48 2.98
CA LEU A 155 -15.51 12.32 2.24
C LEU A 155 -14.11 11.69 2.18
N ALA A 156 -13.69 10.99 3.23
CA ALA A 156 -12.37 10.36 3.29
C ALA A 156 -12.17 9.28 2.21
N PRO A 157 -12.99 8.22 2.14
CA PRO A 157 -12.84 7.21 1.09
C PRO A 157 -13.11 7.77 -0.31
N ILE A 158 -14.04 8.70 -0.48
CA ILE A 158 -14.31 9.35 -1.78
C ILE A 158 -13.07 10.11 -2.25
N ALA A 159 -12.42 10.88 -1.38
CA ALA A 159 -11.18 11.58 -1.71
C ALA A 159 -10.07 10.58 -2.09
N GLY A 160 -9.95 9.48 -1.35
CA GLY A 160 -9.01 8.40 -1.67
C GLY A 160 -9.26 7.78 -3.05
N ILE A 161 -10.51 7.41 -3.34
CA ILE A 161 -10.93 6.86 -4.64
C ILE A 161 -10.64 7.85 -5.77
N ALA A 162 -11.05 9.10 -5.62
CA ALA A 162 -10.88 10.11 -6.66
C ALA A 162 -9.40 10.38 -6.97
N MET A 163 -8.57 10.52 -5.94
CA MET A 163 -7.14 10.80 -6.11
C MET A 163 -6.35 9.55 -6.51
N GLY A 164 -6.74 8.38 -6.05
CA GLY A 164 -6.22 7.09 -6.52
C GLY A 164 -6.50 6.89 -8.01
N ALA A 165 -7.74 7.17 -8.44
CA ALA A 165 -8.11 7.13 -9.86
C ALA A 165 -7.31 8.12 -10.71
N ALA A 166 -7.16 9.34 -10.23
CA ALA A 166 -6.44 10.39 -10.97
C ALA A 166 -4.94 10.11 -11.11
N SER A 167 -4.34 9.45 -10.12
CA SER A 167 -2.89 9.17 -10.09
C SER A 167 -2.50 7.77 -10.56
N ALA A 168 -3.49 6.88 -10.72
CA ALA A 168 -3.27 5.47 -11.05
C ALA A 168 -2.30 4.74 -10.06
N SER A 169 -2.32 5.16 -8.80
CA SER A 169 -1.42 4.66 -7.75
C SER A 169 -2.01 4.91 -6.37
N THR A 170 -2.06 3.88 -5.53
CA THR A 170 -2.48 4.01 -4.13
C THR A 170 -1.64 5.03 -3.37
N SER A 171 -0.32 4.91 -3.42
CA SER A 171 0.60 5.77 -2.65
C SER A 171 0.46 7.24 -3.05
N THR A 172 0.47 7.53 -4.36
CA THR A 172 0.30 8.88 -4.87
C THR A 172 -1.10 9.41 -4.57
N GLY A 173 -2.12 8.57 -4.73
CA GLY A 173 -3.51 8.90 -4.43
C GLY A 173 -3.71 9.29 -2.96
N VAL A 174 -3.10 8.57 -2.02
CA VAL A 174 -3.14 8.91 -0.58
C VAL A 174 -2.47 10.26 -0.32
N ILE A 175 -1.31 10.53 -0.92
CA ILE A 175 -0.60 11.80 -0.76
C ILE A 175 -1.45 12.96 -1.29
N LEU A 176 -2.01 12.81 -2.49
CA LEU A 176 -2.90 13.81 -3.09
C LEU A 176 -4.16 14.03 -2.25
N ALA A 177 -4.82 12.95 -1.83
CA ALA A 177 -6.05 13.02 -1.04
C ALA A 177 -5.81 13.68 0.32
N THR A 178 -4.77 13.27 1.04
CA THR A 178 -4.45 13.84 2.35
C THR A 178 -3.96 15.28 2.23
N GLY A 179 -3.11 15.59 1.26
CA GLY A 179 -2.64 16.94 1.01
C GLY A 179 -3.75 17.92 0.65
N SER A 180 -4.74 17.47 -0.13
CA SER A 180 -5.81 18.34 -0.66
C SER A 180 -7.04 18.41 0.24
N PHE A 181 -7.43 17.30 0.88
CA PHE A 181 -8.73 17.16 1.55
C PHE A 181 -8.66 16.97 3.06
N SER A 182 -7.46 16.80 3.66
CA SER A 182 -7.37 16.54 5.11
C SER A 182 -8.06 17.60 5.96
N LYS A 183 -7.85 18.88 5.66
CA LYS A 183 -8.52 19.97 6.39
C LYS A 183 -10.04 19.87 6.27
N ALA A 184 -10.54 19.59 5.08
CA ALA A 184 -11.98 19.43 4.82
C ALA A 184 -12.56 18.24 5.57
N ILE A 185 -11.90 17.07 5.51
CA ILE A 185 -12.31 15.84 6.20
C ILE A 185 -12.35 16.08 7.73
N LEU A 186 -11.29 16.64 8.29
CA LEU A 186 -11.22 16.90 9.72
C LEU A 186 -12.23 17.97 10.19
N SER A 187 -12.53 18.98 9.36
CA SER A 187 -13.56 19.99 9.67
C SER A 187 -14.97 19.42 9.75
N MET A 188 -15.20 18.23 9.18
CA MET A 188 -16.46 17.48 9.30
C MET A 188 -16.52 16.59 10.54
N GLY A 189 -15.56 16.71 11.47
CA GLY A 189 -15.52 15.97 12.73
C GLY A 189 -14.95 14.55 12.61
N VAL A 190 -14.37 14.18 11.47
CA VAL A 190 -13.77 12.85 11.27
C VAL A 190 -12.45 12.77 12.05
N ASN A 191 -12.28 11.71 12.84
CA ASN A 191 -11.04 11.46 13.57
C ASN A 191 -9.86 11.29 12.60
N PRO A 192 -8.66 11.81 12.88
CA PRO A 192 -7.50 11.72 12.00
C PRO A 192 -7.10 10.27 11.63
N LEU A 193 -7.19 9.33 12.58
CA LEU A 193 -6.90 7.92 12.32
C LEU A 193 -7.92 7.33 11.36
N THR A 194 -9.21 7.55 11.60
CA THR A 194 -10.30 7.15 10.71
C THR A 194 -10.11 7.73 9.32
N ALA A 195 -9.79 9.02 9.22
CA ALA A 195 -9.54 9.70 7.96
C ALA A 195 -8.38 9.02 7.18
N ALA A 196 -7.26 8.75 7.85
CA ALA A 196 -6.10 8.12 7.24
C ALA A 196 -6.41 6.71 6.71
N VAL A 197 -7.09 5.87 7.51
CA VAL A 197 -7.49 4.50 7.13
C VAL A 197 -8.44 4.52 5.94
N LEU A 198 -9.48 5.35 5.98
CA LEU A 198 -10.50 5.38 4.93
C LEU A 198 -9.98 6.00 3.62
N VAL A 199 -9.12 7.00 3.69
CA VAL A 199 -8.42 7.54 2.50
C VAL A 199 -7.53 6.47 1.87
N HIS A 200 -6.76 5.74 2.69
CA HIS A 200 -5.84 4.71 2.20
C HIS A 200 -6.59 3.58 1.48
N ILE A 201 -7.60 2.99 2.13
CA ILE A 201 -8.38 1.90 1.53
C ILE A 201 -9.18 2.41 0.33
N GLY A 202 -9.67 3.65 0.37
CA GLY A 202 -10.30 4.29 -0.78
C GLY A 202 -9.37 4.35 -2.00
N ALA A 203 -8.13 4.77 -1.81
CA ALA A 203 -7.14 4.81 -2.90
C ALA A 203 -6.81 3.42 -3.45
N MET A 204 -6.82 2.38 -2.61
CA MET A 204 -6.59 1.00 -3.05
C MET A 204 -7.70 0.45 -3.96
N LEU A 205 -8.93 0.97 -3.84
CA LEU A 205 -10.09 0.43 -4.57
C LEU A 205 -9.93 0.51 -6.09
N ILE A 206 -9.07 1.36 -6.59
CA ILE A 206 -8.90 1.65 -8.02
C ILE A 206 -7.52 1.24 -8.55
N ASP A 207 -6.55 0.97 -7.69
CA ASP A 207 -5.16 0.74 -8.05
C ASP A 207 -4.94 -0.48 -8.98
N HIS A 208 -5.84 -1.47 -8.91
CA HIS A 208 -5.80 -2.68 -9.73
C HIS A 208 -6.45 -2.53 -11.11
N LEU A 209 -6.93 -1.34 -11.49
CA LEU A 209 -7.51 -1.08 -12.81
C LEU A 209 -6.41 -0.93 -13.89
N PRO A 210 -6.76 -1.11 -15.18
CA PRO A 210 -5.78 -1.14 -16.27
C PRO A 210 -4.96 0.13 -16.47
N HIS A 211 -5.37 1.26 -15.92
CA HIS A 211 -4.64 2.52 -16.01
C HIS A 211 -3.46 2.58 -15.00
N GLY A 212 -3.43 1.67 -14.01
CA GLY A 212 -2.44 1.66 -12.94
C GLY A 212 -1.23 0.78 -13.24
N ASN A 213 -0.08 1.18 -12.69
CA ASN A 213 1.16 0.41 -12.83
C ASN A 213 1.06 -1.00 -12.21
N TYR A 214 0.32 -1.13 -11.10
CA TYR A 214 0.08 -2.42 -10.43
C TYR A 214 -0.52 -3.46 -11.37
N PHE A 215 -1.50 -3.07 -12.20
CA PHE A 215 -2.11 -3.95 -13.19
C PHE A 215 -1.08 -4.53 -14.17
N HIS A 216 -0.22 -3.67 -14.72
CA HIS A 216 0.77 -4.10 -15.72
C HIS A 216 1.92 -4.90 -15.11
N VAL A 217 2.41 -4.49 -13.93
CA VAL A 217 3.48 -5.22 -13.22
C VAL A 217 3.04 -6.64 -12.87
N THR A 218 1.84 -6.79 -12.33
CA THR A 218 1.31 -8.11 -11.97
C THR A 218 0.96 -8.96 -13.20
N ALA A 219 0.45 -8.35 -14.28
CA ALA A 219 0.25 -9.04 -15.54
C ALA A 219 1.58 -9.60 -16.10
N ASN A 220 2.61 -8.77 -16.14
CA ASN A 220 3.94 -9.16 -16.62
C ASN A 220 4.58 -10.24 -15.74
N ALA A 221 4.50 -10.10 -14.42
CA ALA A 221 5.07 -11.07 -13.49
C ALA A 221 4.45 -12.47 -13.61
N MET A 222 3.20 -12.54 -14.07
CA MET A 222 2.46 -13.80 -14.27
C MET A 222 2.34 -14.17 -15.75
N HIS A 223 3.08 -13.51 -16.66
CA HIS A 223 3.02 -13.68 -18.10
C HIS A 223 1.60 -13.66 -18.68
N MET A 224 0.71 -12.85 -18.08
CA MET A 224 -0.68 -12.73 -18.47
C MET A 224 -0.84 -11.72 -19.60
N THR A 225 -1.71 -12.03 -20.55
CA THR A 225 -2.22 -11.02 -21.48
C THR A 225 -3.13 -10.03 -20.76
N ILE A 226 -3.32 -8.84 -21.32
CA ILE A 226 -4.24 -7.82 -20.78
C ILE A 226 -5.64 -8.40 -20.57
N GLY A 227 -6.13 -9.19 -21.52
CA GLY A 227 -7.46 -9.81 -21.43
C GLY A 227 -7.57 -10.84 -20.29
N GLN A 228 -6.53 -11.61 -20.02
CA GLN A 228 -6.48 -12.52 -18.88
C GLN A 228 -6.44 -11.75 -17.55
N ARG A 229 -5.61 -10.71 -17.47
CA ARG A 229 -5.49 -9.86 -16.27
C ARG A 229 -6.80 -9.13 -15.96
N MET A 230 -7.54 -8.67 -16.99
CA MET A 230 -8.85 -8.04 -16.83
C MET A 230 -9.88 -8.95 -16.13
N LYS A 231 -9.80 -10.27 -16.29
CA LYS A 231 -10.70 -11.22 -15.62
C LYS A 231 -10.57 -11.18 -14.09
N SER A 232 -9.41 -10.82 -13.55
CA SER A 232 -9.18 -10.74 -12.10
C SER A 232 -9.63 -9.41 -11.47
N VAL A 233 -9.78 -8.36 -12.26
CA VAL A 233 -10.14 -7.01 -11.78
C VAL A 233 -11.38 -7.01 -10.90
N GLY A 234 -12.46 -7.69 -11.32
CA GLY A 234 -13.69 -7.76 -10.54
C GLY A 234 -13.53 -8.45 -9.19
N TYR A 235 -12.68 -9.47 -9.11
CA TYR A 235 -12.40 -10.17 -7.86
C TYR A 235 -11.54 -9.32 -6.92
N GLU A 236 -10.56 -8.60 -7.44
CA GLU A 236 -9.75 -7.68 -6.66
C GLU A 236 -10.57 -6.51 -6.12
N THR A 237 -11.46 -5.95 -6.96
CA THR A 237 -12.43 -4.94 -6.51
C THR A 237 -13.30 -5.46 -5.36
N LEU A 238 -13.77 -6.71 -5.44
CA LEU A 238 -14.56 -7.31 -4.37
C LEU A 238 -13.75 -7.43 -3.07
N VAL A 239 -12.50 -7.89 -3.14
CA VAL A 239 -11.61 -7.99 -1.97
C VAL A 239 -11.42 -6.62 -1.30
N VAL A 240 -11.08 -5.59 -2.07
CA VAL A 240 -10.85 -4.25 -1.51
C VAL A 240 -12.16 -3.63 -1.01
N THR A 241 -13.31 -3.93 -1.66
CA THR A 241 -14.62 -3.51 -1.15
C THR A 241 -14.92 -4.13 0.21
N VAL A 242 -14.62 -5.41 0.42
CA VAL A 242 -14.74 -6.06 1.75
C VAL A 242 -13.86 -5.34 2.77
N MET A 243 -12.60 -5.04 2.42
CA MET A 243 -11.70 -4.29 3.30
C MET A 243 -12.27 -2.91 3.64
N MET A 244 -12.83 -2.21 2.67
CA MET A 244 -13.43 -0.88 2.87
C MET A 244 -14.64 -0.93 3.80
N VAL A 245 -15.54 -1.90 3.61
CA VAL A 245 -16.71 -2.08 4.48
C VAL A 245 -16.28 -2.38 5.91
N VAL A 246 -15.33 -3.29 6.11
CA VAL A 246 -14.78 -3.62 7.43
C VAL A 246 -14.13 -2.40 8.08
N ALA A 247 -13.29 -1.67 7.35
CA ALA A 247 -12.65 -0.45 7.86
C ALA A 247 -13.68 0.61 8.24
N TYR A 248 -14.70 0.80 7.40
CA TYR A 248 -15.78 1.75 7.69
C TYR A 248 -16.53 1.37 8.96
N VAL A 249 -16.95 0.11 9.09
CA VAL A 249 -17.64 -0.38 10.29
C VAL A 249 -16.78 -0.20 11.54
N MET A 250 -15.50 -0.57 11.48
CA MET A 250 -14.58 -0.45 12.62
C MET A 250 -14.33 1.02 13.03
N CYS A 251 -14.15 1.90 12.07
CA CYS A 251 -13.74 3.27 12.34
C CYS A 251 -14.92 4.23 12.58
N VAL A 252 -16.14 3.84 12.19
CA VAL A 252 -17.32 4.73 12.23
C VAL A 252 -18.39 4.23 13.20
N VAL A 253 -18.50 2.90 13.37
CA VAL A 253 -19.54 2.30 14.23
C VAL A 253 -18.98 2.00 15.63
N PHE A 254 -17.70 1.64 15.74
CA PHE A 254 -16.98 1.34 16.97
C PHE A 254 -15.86 2.34 17.24
#